data_452d882c48a4f9e60de49f0aa7a6cc0d
#
_entry.id   452d882c48a4f9e60de49f0aa7a6cc0d
#
_cell.length_a   1.000
_cell.length_b   1.000
_cell.length_c   1.000
_cell.angle_alpha   90.00
_cell.angle_beta   90.00
_cell.angle_gamma   90.00
#
_symmetry.space_group_name_H-M   'P 1'
#
loop_
_entity.id
_entity.type
_entity.pdbx_description
1 polymer ?
#
loop_
_entity_poly.entity_id
_entity_poly.type
_entity_poly.pdbx_seq_one_letter_code
_entity_poly.pdbx_strand_id
1 'polypeptide(L)'
;MAARQDADPRPLAGEPLALDLLNTQWMAAGTPADLLATPEGTRAWLMAVGLPAAPEPGTRQALLQARQAIRDVVSGQGGAAARDRLNAVLSHGHLRLSLGPDMAPEQTLETGEPAWRPAVMAAANLLDLLRQAPDRIRSCQHPACVLWFYDTTRNGTRRWCSMAGCGNRAKARRHYDRVRRPDTAAPAGQPGRRLGNNG
;
A
#
# COMPACT_ATOMS: atom_id res chain seq x y z
N MET A 1 20.37 -19.32 -23.49
CA MET A 1 19.06 -19.54 -22.86
C MET A 1 18.90 -18.43 -21.81
N ALA A 2 18.14 -17.40 -22.11
CA ALA A 2 17.88 -16.31 -21.17
C ALA A 2 17.01 -16.86 -20.03
N ALA A 3 17.51 -16.78 -18.78
CA ALA A 3 16.71 -17.05 -17.60
C ALA A 3 15.46 -16.18 -17.67
N ARG A 4 14.26 -16.79 -17.64
CA ARG A 4 13.03 -16.08 -17.35
C ARG A 4 13.28 -15.39 -16.01
N GLN A 5 13.37 -14.05 -16.03
CA GLN A 5 13.18 -13.26 -14.81
C GLN A 5 11.82 -13.68 -14.30
N ASP A 6 11.79 -14.34 -13.15
CA ASP A 6 10.53 -14.67 -12.48
C ASP A 6 9.81 -13.35 -12.27
N ALA A 7 8.75 -13.14 -13.06
CA ALA A 7 7.97 -11.92 -13.00
C ALA A 7 7.43 -11.78 -11.57
N ASP A 8 7.62 -10.61 -10.96
CA ASP A 8 7.10 -10.30 -9.63
C ASP A 8 5.61 -10.66 -9.58
N PRO A 9 5.19 -11.61 -8.73
CA PRO A 9 3.81 -12.10 -8.73
C PRO A 9 2.82 -11.11 -8.09
N ARG A 10 3.30 -10.01 -7.52
CA ARG A 10 2.47 -9.05 -6.82
C ARG A 10 1.58 -8.27 -7.79
N PRO A 11 0.32 -8.02 -7.46
CA PRO A 11 -0.58 -7.26 -8.32
C PRO A 11 -0.31 -5.75 -8.33
N LEU A 12 0.54 -5.26 -7.43
CA LEU A 12 0.99 -3.89 -7.34
C LEU A 12 2.42 -3.84 -6.81
N ALA A 13 3.34 -3.37 -7.63
CA ALA A 13 4.75 -3.13 -7.32
C ALA A 13 5.13 -1.71 -7.78
N GLY A 14 6.29 -1.21 -7.32
CA GLY A 14 6.81 0.11 -7.71
C GLY A 14 6.14 1.29 -6.98
N GLU A 15 5.39 1.05 -5.94
CA GLU A 15 4.97 2.09 -5.00
C GLU A 15 6.19 2.56 -4.17
N PRO A 16 6.14 3.70 -3.47
CA PRO A 16 7.20 4.09 -2.52
C PRO A 16 7.56 2.94 -1.58
N LEU A 17 8.83 2.81 -1.22
CA LEU A 17 9.41 1.62 -0.59
C LEU A 17 8.62 1.11 0.63
N ALA A 18 8.12 2.02 1.47
CA ALA A 18 7.27 1.68 2.61
C ALA A 18 5.98 0.96 2.19
N LEU A 19 5.32 1.46 1.15
CA LEU A 19 4.05 0.89 0.66
C LEU A 19 4.31 -0.34 -0.20
N ASP A 20 5.42 -0.37 -0.93
CA ASP A 20 5.86 -1.55 -1.68
C ASP A 20 6.13 -2.73 -0.74
N LEU A 21 6.73 -2.47 0.44
CA LEU A 21 6.89 -3.48 1.49
C LEU A 21 5.55 -3.96 2.05
N LEU A 22 4.56 -3.09 2.23
CA LEU A 22 3.20 -3.51 2.62
C LEU A 22 2.56 -4.43 1.59
N ASN A 23 2.79 -4.14 0.30
CA ASN A 23 2.23 -4.86 -0.84
C ASN A 23 2.90 -6.22 -1.10
N THR A 24 3.89 -6.60 -0.29
CA THR A 24 4.39 -7.99 -0.24
C THR A 24 3.33 -8.96 0.30
N GLN A 25 2.23 -8.44 0.87
CA GLN A 25 1.03 -9.21 1.20
C GLN A 25 -0.14 -8.78 0.31
N TRP A 26 -0.80 -9.75 -0.33
CA TRP A 26 -1.96 -9.50 -1.18
C TRP A 26 -2.98 -10.64 -1.14
N MET A 27 -4.11 -10.46 -1.81
CA MET A 27 -5.11 -11.51 -2.00
C MET A 27 -4.95 -12.11 -3.41
N ALA A 28 -4.51 -13.36 -3.51
CA ALA A 28 -4.42 -14.13 -4.75
C ALA A 28 -5.66 -15.02 -4.87
N ALA A 29 -6.55 -14.69 -5.80
CA ALA A 29 -7.81 -15.43 -6.03
C ALA A 29 -8.63 -15.69 -4.73
N GLY A 30 -8.64 -14.73 -3.80
CA GLY A 30 -9.36 -14.84 -2.53
C GLY A 30 -8.56 -15.47 -1.38
N THR A 31 -7.35 -15.94 -1.64
CA THR A 31 -6.44 -16.52 -0.62
C THR A 31 -5.34 -15.53 -0.27
N PRO A 32 -4.99 -15.33 1.00
CA PRO A 32 -3.84 -14.53 1.39
C PRO A 32 -2.53 -15.09 0.82
N ALA A 33 -1.73 -14.22 0.22
CA ALA A 33 -0.38 -14.52 -0.25
C ALA A 33 0.62 -13.56 0.40
N ASP A 34 1.83 -14.04 0.66
CA ASP A 34 2.91 -13.25 1.27
C ASP A 34 4.24 -13.59 0.58
N LEU A 35 4.80 -12.61 -0.14
CA LEU A 35 6.08 -12.77 -0.83
C LEU A 35 7.23 -13.03 0.17
N LEU A 36 7.17 -12.41 1.36
CA LEU A 36 8.18 -12.61 2.40
C LEU A 36 7.99 -13.89 3.22
N ALA A 37 7.05 -14.76 2.85
CA ALA A 37 6.88 -16.05 3.52
C ALA A 37 8.12 -16.95 3.37
N THR A 38 8.89 -16.78 2.26
CA THR A 38 10.08 -17.58 1.95
C THR A 38 11.34 -16.73 1.77
N PRO A 39 12.53 -17.30 1.93
CA PRO A 39 13.79 -16.63 1.61
C PRO A 39 13.89 -16.21 0.14
N GLU A 40 13.39 -17.02 -0.78
CA GLU A 40 13.37 -16.75 -2.22
C GLU A 40 12.51 -15.53 -2.53
N GLY A 41 11.32 -15.44 -1.93
CA GLY A 41 10.44 -14.29 -2.06
C GLY A 41 11.07 -13.03 -1.46
N THR A 42 11.79 -13.14 -0.34
CA THR A 42 12.57 -12.02 0.22
C THR A 42 13.61 -11.52 -0.76
N ARG A 43 14.37 -12.44 -1.39
CA ARG A 43 15.36 -12.10 -2.41
C ARG A 43 14.71 -11.44 -3.62
N ALA A 44 13.59 -11.98 -4.10
CA ALA A 44 12.85 -11.43 -5.23
C ALA A 44 12.37 -9.99 -4.94
N TRP A 45 11.87 -9.72 -3.73
CA TRP A 45 11.48 -8.38 -3.34
C TRP A 45 12.66 -7.41 -3.31
N LEU A 46 13.79 -7.80 -2.69
CA LEU A 46 15.00 -6.97 -2.65
C LEU A 46 15.47 -6.59 -4.06
N MET A 47 15.50 -7.55 -4.98
CA MET A 47 15.84 -7.30 -6.39
C MET A 47 14.85 -6.33 -7.04
N ALA A 48 13.56 -6.52 -6.83
CA ALA A 48 12.51 -5.69 -7.44
C ALA A 48 12.59 -4.21 -7.00
N VAL A 49 13.06 -3.95 -5.77
CA VAL A 49 13.25 -2.58 -5.23
C VAL A 49 14.68 -2.06 -5.40
N GLY A 50 15.55 -2.75 -6.16
CA GLY A 50 16.92 -2.31 -6.46
C GLY A 50 17.89 -2.46 -5.30
N LEU A 51 17.61 -3.34 -4.34
CA LEU A 51 18.50 -3.64 -3.22
C LEU A 51 19.31 -4.94 -3.49
N PRO A 52 20.42 -5.16 -2.77
CA PRO A 52 21.25 -6.36 -2.94
C PRO A 52 20.43 -7.65 -2.78
N ALA A 53 20.55 -8.56 -3.76
CA ALA A 53 19.79 -9.81 -3.82
C ALA A 53 20.29 -10.89 -2.84
N ALA A 54 21.44 -10.70 -2.22
CA ALA A 54 21.99 -11.59 -1.19
C ALA A 54 21.66 -10.99 0.19
N PRO A 55 20.51 -11.33 0.80
CA PRO A 55 20.15 -10.78 2.10
C PRO A 55 21.06 -11.38 3.18
N GLU A 56 21.46 -10.52 4.11
CA GLU A 56 22.15 -10.94 5.33
C GLU A 56 21.24 -11.85 6.19
N PRO A 57 21.79 -12.74 7.00
CA PRO A 57 21.03 -13.45 8.01
C PRO A 57 20.22 -12.47 8.87
N GLY A 58 18.92 -12.74 9.06
CA GLY A 58 18.01 -11.84 9.80
C GLY A 58 17.30 -10.78 8.97
N THR A 59 17.71 -10.48 7.72
CA THR A 59 17.06 -9.45 6.87
C THR A 59 15.57 -9.70 6.71
N ARG A 60 15.15 -10.94 6.47
CA ARG A 60 13.73 -11.29 6.36
C ARG A 60 12.96 -10.93 7.64
N GLN A 61 13.52 -11.23 8.80
CA GLN A 61 12.88 -10.95 10.09
C GLN A 61 12.77 -9.44 10.33
N ALA A 62 13.81 -8.67 10.01
CA ALA A 62 13.81 -7.22 10.08
C ALA A 62 12.72 -6.62 9.17
N LEU A 63 12.58 -7.10 7.92
CA LEU A 63 11.54 -6.68 7.00
C LEU A 63 10.13 -7.00 7.49
N LEU A 64 9.91 -8.18 8.10
CA LEU A 64 8.61 -8.53 8.69
C LEU A 64 8.23 -7.58 9.84
N GLN A 65 9.18 -7.23 10.70
CA GLN A 65 8.98 -6.26 11.78
C GLN A 65 8.67 -4.87 11.24
N ALA A 66 9.46 -4.39 10.27
CA ALA A 66 9.23 -3.09 9.63
C ALA A 66 7.86 -3.04 8.93
N ARG A 67 7.49 -4.09 8.19
CA ARG A 67 6.19 -4.18 7.52
C ARG A 67 5.04 -4.07 8.52
N GLN A 68 5.11 -4.77 9.65
CA GLN A 68 4.08 -4.67 10.68
C GLN A 68 4.03 -3.28 11.30
N ALA A 69 5.18 -2.69 11.66
CA ALA A 69 5.25 -1.35 12.23
C ALA A 69 4.70 -0.28 11.27
N ILE A 70 5.05 -0.34 9.99
CA ILE A 70 4.53 0.54 8.95
C ILE A 70 3.02 0.38 8.82
N ARG A 71 2.51 -0.87 8.77
CA ARG A 71 1.07 -1.16 8.68
C ARG A 71 0.29 -0.55 9.82
N ASP A 72 0.77 -0.69 11.05
CA ASP A 72 0.10 -0.16 12.23
C ASP A 72 -0.03 1.37 12.17
N VAL A 73 1.02 2.05 11.71
CA VAL A 73 1.01 3.51 11.54
C VAL A 73 0.02 3.93 10.45
N VAL A 74 0.11 3.36 9.24
CA VAL A 74 -0.73 3.82 8.11
C VAL A 74 -2.20 3.44 8.27
N SER A 75 -2.51 2.37 9.01
CA SER A 75 -3.90 1.98 9.31
C SER A 75 -4.52 2.79 10.45
N GLY A 76 -3.75 3.64 11.14
CA GLY A 76 -4.18 4.38 12.32
C GLY A 76 -4.45 3.50 13.54
N GLN A 77 -4.00 2.24 13.50
CA GLN A 77 -4.21 1.29 14.61
C GLN A 77 -3.02 1.33 15.58
N GLY A 78 -3.31 1.17 16.85
CA GLY A 78 -2.29 1.00 17.88
C GLY A 78 -1.70 2.28 18.49
N GLY A 79 -2.06 3.46 18.04
CA GLY A 79 -1.69 4.74 18.69
C GLY A 79 -0.20 4.84 19.08
N ALA A 80 0.08 5.01 20.37
CA ALA A 80 1.46 5.11 20.90
C ALA A 80 2.28 3.83 20.63
N ALA A 81 1.69 2.65 20.73
CA ALA A 81 2.39 1.39 20.47
C ALA A 81 2.82 1.24 19.00
N ALA A 82 2.04 1.74 18.04
CA ALA A 82 2.45 1.77 16.63
C ALA A 82 3.67 2.68 16.41
N ARG A 83 3.64 3.87 17.01
CA ARG A 83 4.78 4.79 17.01
C ARG A 83 6.03 4.13 17.61
N ASP A 84 5.89 3.49 18.76
CA ASP A 84 7.03 2.89 19.47
C ASP A 84 7.64 1.73 18.67
N ARG A 85 6.81 0.90 18.02
CA ARG A 85 7.30 -0.14 17.11
C ARG A 85 8.04 0.44 15.89
N LEU A 86 7.52 1.50 15.28
CA LEU A 86 8.21 2.13 14.16
C LEU A 86 9.54 2.74 14.60
N ASN A 87 9.57 3.41 15.75
CA ASN A 87 10.80 3.97 16.33
C ASN A 87 11.82 2.88 16.67
N ALA A 88 11.37 1.72 17.14
CA ALA A 88 12.26 0.57 17.37
C ALA A 88 12.93 0.09 16.06
N VAL A 89 12.20 0.04 14.95
CA VAL A 89 12.81 -0.27 13.63
C VAL A 89 13.81 0.83 13.23
N LEU A 90 13.43 2.10 13.36
CA LEU A 90 14.27 3.24 12.99
C LEU A 90 15.55 3.32 13.81
N SER A 91 15.55 2.88 15.08
CA SER A 91 16.72 2.91 15.96
C SER A 91 17.87 1.99 15.51
N HIS A 92 17.63 1.07 14.58
CA HIS A 92 18.69 0.25 13.98
C HIS A 92 19.55 1.01 12.96
N GLY A 93 19.21 2.26 12.62
CA GLY A 93 19.99 3.08 11.70
C GLY A 93 19.94 4.57 12.02
N HIS A 94 20.89 5.30 11.44
CA HIS A 94 20.96 6.76 11.52
C HIS A 94 21.46 7.34 10.19
N LEU A 95 21.10 8.59 9.92
CA LEU A 95 21.57 9.32 8.76
C LEU A 95 22.85 10.07 9.11
N ARG A 96 23.93 9.76 8.39
CA ARG A 96 25.15 10.56 8.42
C ARG A 96 25.09 11.61 7.31
N LEU A 97 25.27 12.86 7.69
CA LEU A 97 25.38 13.98 6.76
C LEU A 97 26.86 14.28 6.51
N SER A 98 27.22 14.51 5.26
CA SER A 98 28.57 14.87 4.84
C SER A 98 28.57 15.77 3.60
N LEU A 99 29.71 16.37 3.29
CA LEU A 99 29.97 16.97 1.98
C LEU A 99 30.84 16.01 1.19
N GLY A 100 30.39 15.71 -0.04
CA GLY A 100 31.17 14.94 -1.00
C GLY A 100 32.38 15.71 -1.55
N PRO A 101 33.26 15.04 -2.32
CA PRO A 101 34.44 15.66 -2.92
C PRO A 101 34.13 16.86 -3.84
N ASP A 102 32.94 16.89 -4.42
CA ASP A 102 32.39 17.95 -5.27
C ASP A 102 31.66 19.07 -4.48
N MET A 103 31.77 19.07 -3.14
CA MET A 103 31.04 19.96 -2.24
C MET A 103 29.52 19.78 -2.26
N ALA A 104 29.02 18.69 -2.84
CA ALA A 104 27.60 18.36 -2.78
C ALA A 104 27.21 17.77 -1.42
N PRO A 105 26.04 18.15 -0.86
CA PRO A 105 25.53 17.52 0.35
C PRO A 105 25.20 16.05 0.12
N GLU A 106 25.71 15.19 0.97
CA GLU A 106 25.45 13.75 0.94
C GLU A 106 24.74 13.29 2.22
N GLN A 107 23.84 12.33 2.05
CA GLN A 107 23.20 11.64 3.15
C GLN A 107 23.40 10.12 2.99
N THR A 108 24.00 9.51 3.98
CA THR A 108 24.24 8.06 3.99
C THR A 108 23.49 7.43 5.15
N LEU A 109 22.67 6.43 4.86
CA LEU A 109 22.07 5.59 5.89
C LEU A 109 23.13 4.61 6.40
N GLU A 110 23.46 4.69 7.66
CA GLU A 110 24.31 3.75 8.38
C GLU A 110 23.46 2.88 9.30
N THR A 111 23.77 1.59 9.36
CA THR A 111 23.09 0.61 10.22
C THR A 111 24.14 -0.19 10.97
N GLY A 112 23.97 -0.39 12.28
CA GLY A 112 24.87 -1.22 13.07
C GLY A 112 24.92 -2.68 12.60
N GLU A 113 23.77 -3.18 12.14
CA GLU A 113 23.62 -4.51 11.56
C GLU A 113 23.15 -4.40 10.11
N PRO A 114 23.90 -4.91 9.11
CA PRO A 114 23.52 -4.83 7.70
C PRO A 114 22.16 -5.43 7.39
N ALA A 115 21.73 -6.45 8.14
CA ALA A 115 20.43 -7.10 8.03
C ALA A 115 19.23 -6.13 8.16
N TRP A 116 19.38 -5.06 8.94
CA TRP A 116 18.34 -4.06 9.17
C TRP A 116 18.23 -3.00 8.08
N ARG A 117 19.26 -2.86 7.24
CA ARG A 117 19.32 -1.77 6.26
C ARG A 117 18.05 -1.65 5.40
N PRO A 118 17.52 -2.71 4.76
CA PRO A 118 16.31 -2.60 3.96
C PRO A 118 15.07 -2.22 4.78
N ALA A 119 14.98 -2.72 6.00
CA ALA A 119 13.88 -2.43 6.92
C ALA A 119 13.87 -0.96 7.36
N VAL A 120 15.04 -0.43 7.75
CA VAL A 120 15.20 0.98 8.12
C VAL A 120 14.95 1.89 6.93
N MET A 121 15.41 1.53 5.72
CA MET A 121 15.11 2.28 4.50
C MET A 121 13.60 2.40 4.26
N ALA A 122 12.85 1.32 4.40
CA ALA A 122 11.41 1.34 4.26
C ALA A 122 10.72 2.19 5.35
N ALA A 123 11.16 2.07 6.59
CA ALA A 123 10.64 2.87 7.70
C ALA A 123 10.94 4.37 7.54
N ALA A 124 12.16 4.72 7.11
CA ALA A 124 12.55 6.11 6.82
C ALA A 124 11.75 6.68 5.64
N ASN A 125 11.52 5.90 4.58
CA ASN A 125 10.66 6.30 3.48
C ASN A 125 9.22 6.60 3.93
N LEU A 126 8.66 5.85 4.90
CA LEU A 126 7.37 6.22 5.48
C LEU A 126 7.40 7.62 6.11
N LEU A 127 8.45 7.97 6.85
CA LEU A 127 8.58 9.32 7.45
C LEU A 127 8.58 10.40 6.37
N ASP A 128 9.24 10.16 5.23
CA ASP A 128 9.23 11.08 4.11
C ASP A 128 7.82 11.26 3.51
N LEU A 129 7.08 10.18 3.32
CA LEU A 129 5.70 10.23 2.85
C LEU A 129 4.79 10.99 3.83
N LEU A 130 4.94 10.74 5.13
CA LEU A 130 4.18 11.43 6.18
C LEU A 130 4.49 12.93 6.24
N ARG A 131 5.75 13.35 5.99
CA ARG A 131 6.13 14.76 5.91
C ARG A 131 5.59 15.46 4.66
N GLN A 132 5.58 14.75 3.52
CA GLN A 132 5.15 15.32 2.25
C GLN A 132 3.64 15.49 2.17
N ALA A 133 2.89 14.41 2.32
CA ALA A 133 1.44 14.43 2.23
C ALA A 133 0.84 13.14 2.83
N PRO A 134 0.56 13.08 4.11
CA PRO A 134 0.06 11.89 4.79
C PRO A 134 -1.31 11.42 4.26
N ASP A 135 -2.15 12.34 3.80
CA ASP A 135 -3.45 12.08 3.19
C ASP A 135 -3.38 11.39 1.82
N ARG A 136 -2.19 11.36 1.20
CA ARG A 136 -1.91 10.64 -0.05
C ARG A 136 -1.59 9.16 0.16
N ILE A 137 -1.29 8.73 1.38
CA ILE A 137 -1.10 7.32 1.74
C ILE A 137 -2.49 6.70 1.88
N ARG A 138 -2.85 5.75 1.00
CA ARG A 138 -4.22 5.22 0.93
C ARG A 138 -4.26 3.71 0.80
N SER A 139 -5.22 3.10 1.47
CA SER A 139 -5.62 1.71 1.22
C SER A 139 -6.58 1.63 0.03
N CYS A 140 -6.53 0.52 -0.69
CA CYS A 140 -7.48 0.24 -1.76
C CYS A 140 -8.90 0.06 -1.18
N GLN A 141 -9.88 0.77 -1.76
CA GLN A 141 -11.28 0.72 -1.28
C GLN A 141 -12.07 -0.52 -1.75
N HIS A 142 -11.43 -1.46 -2.44
CA HIS A 142 -12.09 -2.73 -2.78
C HIS A 142 -12.13 -3.64 -1.54
N PRO A 143 -13.32 -4.15 -1.11
CA PRO A 143 -13.47 -4.87 0.16
C PRO A 143 -12.55 -6.08 0.34
N ALA A 144 -12.22 -6.76 -0.76
CA ALA A 144 -11.33 -7.92 -0.75
C ALA A 144 -9.88 -7.56 -1.14
N CYS A 145 -9.43 -6.31 -0.93
CA CYS A 145 -8.08 -5.88 -1.27
C CYS A 145 -7.39 -5.29 -0.04
N VAL A 146 -6.13 -5.69 0.16
CA VAL A 146 -5.30 -5.26 1.31
C VAL A 146 -4.16 -4.34 0.90
N LEU A 147 -4.11 -3.93 -0.38
CA LEU A 147 -3.00 -3.17 -0.94
C LEU A 147 -3.08 -1.69 -0.60
N TRP A 148 -1.89 -1.09 -0.49
CA TRP A 148 -1.69 0.33 -0.22
C TRP A 148 -1.04 1.01 -1.43
N PHE A 149 -1.31 2.29 -1.64
CA PHE A 149 -0.71 3.09 -2.69
C PHE A 149 -0.53 4.55 -2.25
N TYR A 150 0.39 5.23 -2.89
CA TYR A 150 0.53 6.68 -2.78
C TYR A 150 -0.26 7.34 -3.91
N ASP A 151 -1.20 8.23 -3.55
CA ASP A 151 -2.04 8.89 -4.54
C ASP A 151 -1.30 10.05 -5.21
N THR A 152 -0.74 9.80 -6.37
CA THR A 152 -0.05 10.80 -7.20
C THR A 152 -0.98 11.60 -8.11
N THR A 153 -2.30 11.37 -8.06
CA THR A 153 -3.24 12.12 -8.91
C THR A 153 -3.33 13.58 -8.46
N ARG A 154 -3.57 14.46 -9.43
CA ARG A 154 -3.63 15.90 -9.17
C ARG A 154 -4.58 16.25 -8.03
N ASN A 155 -5.76 15.66 -7.99
CA ASN A 155 -6.82 15.97 -7.02
C ASN A 155 -6.83 15.03 -5.80
N GLY A 156 -5.90 14.08 -5.66
CA GLY A 156 -5.89 13.15 -4.54
C GLY A 156 -7.15 12.30 -4.45
N THR A 157 -7.69 11.80 -5.56
CA THR A 157 -8.99 11.11 -5.60
C THR A 157 -8.90 9.64 -6.00
N ARG A 158 -7.69 9.09 -6.13
CA ARG A 158 -7.47 7.66 -6.44
C ARG A 158 -8.07 6.81 -5.31
N ARG A 159 -8.93 5.86 -5.69
CA ARG A 159 -9.65 4.97 -4.76
C ARG A 159 -9.18 3.52 -4.84
N TRP A 160 -8.50 3.13 -5.91
CA TRP A 160 -8.15 1.76 -6.24
C TRP A 160 -6.65 1.61 -6.45
N CYS A 161 -6.11 0.50 -5.97
CA CYS A 161 -4.69 0.17 -6.21
C CYS A 161 -4.36 0.07 -7.72
N SER A 162 -5.31 -0.38 -8.55
CA SER A 162 -5.22 -0.29 -10.00
C SER A 162 -6.61 -0.18 -10.62
N MET A 163 -6.72 0.52 -11.76
CA MET A 163 -7.98 0.58 -12.53
C MET A 163 -8.27 -0.74 -13.24
N ALA A 164 -7.24 -1.41 -13.77
CA ALA A 164 -7.37 -2.69 -14.47
C ALA A 164 -7.85 -3.82 -13.53
N GLY A 165 -7.44 -3.80 -12.27
CA GLY A 165 -7.85 -4.77 -11.26
C GLY A 165 -9.09 -4.30 -10.47
N CYS A 166 -8.86 -3.66 -9.33
CA CYS A 166 -9.91 -3.30 -8.37
C CYS A 166 -10.92 -2.30 -8.92
N GLY A 167 -10.49 -1.35 -9.79
CA GLY A 167 -11.38 -0.39 -10.41
C GLY A 167 -12.43 -1.05 -11.31
N ASN A 168 -12.00 -1.97 -12.18
CA ASN A 168 -12.92 -2.68 -13.07
C ASN A 168 -13.85 -3.63 -12.30
N ARG A 169 -13.37 -4.33 -11.27
CA ARG A 169 -14.23 -5.14 -10.39
C ARG A 169 -15.30 -4.29 -9.70
N ALA A 170 -14.94 -3.11 -9.23
CA ALA A 170 -15.91 -2.19 -8.61
C ALA A 170 -16.93 -1.65 -9.60
N LYS A 171 -16.55 -1.42 -10.89
CA LYS A 171 -17.50 -1.03 -11.96
C LYS A 171 -18.45 -2.17 -12.27
N ALA A 172 -17.93 -3.38 -12.45
CA ALA A 172 -18.75 -4.56 -12.74
C ALA A 172 -19.79 -4.83 -11.64
N ARG A 173 -19.37 -4.75 -10.36
CA ARG A 173 -20.30 -4.91 -9.22
C ARG A 173 -21.40 -3.85 -9.24
N ARG A 174 -21.08 -2.56 -9.43
CA ARG A 174 -22.09 -1.49 -9.51
C ARG A 174 -23.05 -1.68 -10.67
N HIS A 175 -22.57 -2.18 -11.83
CA HIS A 175 -23.42 -2.49 -12.96
C HIS A 175 -24.40 -3.63 -12.61
N TYR A 176 -23.89 -4.72 -12.03
CA TYR A 176 -24.70 -5.86 -11.60
C TYR A 176 -25.76 -5.48 -10.56
N ASP A 177 -25.40 -4.68 -9.55
CA ASP A 177 -26.32 -4.22 -8.51
C ASP A 177 -27.44 -3.34 -9.10
N ARG A 178 -27.13 -2.53 -10.13
CA ARG A 178 -28.13 -1.71 -10.84
C ARG A 178 -29.09 -2.56 -11.64
N VAL A 179 -28.59 -3.59 -12.34
CA VAL A 179 -29.43 -4.50 -13.15
C VAL A 179 -30.35 -5.38 -12.27
N ARG A 180 -29.89 -5.75 -11.07
CA ARG A 180 -30.67 -6.57 -10.12
C ARG A 180 -31.66 -5.78 -9.27
N ARG A 181 -31.57 -4.45 -9.23
CA ARG A 181 -32.59 -3.57 -8.66
C ARG A 181 -33.31 -2.83 -9.81
N PRO A 182 -34.28 -3.45 -10.53
CA PRO A 182 -35.14 -2.69 -11.38
C PRO A 182 -35.93 -1.73 -10.48
N ASP A 183 -36.07 -0.48 -10.93
CA ASP A 183 -36.82 0.58 -10.22
C ASP A 183 -38.19 0.06 -9.75
N THR A 184 -38.30 -0.24 -8.46
CA THR A 184 -39.58 -0.37 -7.78
C THR A 184 -39.90 0.96 -7.12
N ALA A 185 -40.14 2.00 -7.93
CA ALA A 185 -40.78 3.24 -7.51
C ALA A 185 -41.35 3.99 -8.72
N ALA A 186 -42.40 3.45 -9.30
CA ALA A 186 -43.39 4.33 -9.93
C ALA A 186 -44.23 4.91 -8.77
N PRO A 187 -44.33 6.21 -8.58
CA PRO A 187 -45.31 6.74 -7.63
C PRO A 187 -46.72 6.42 -8.18
N ALA A 188 -47.49 5.71 -7.37
CA ALA A 188 -48.91 5.47 -7.64
C ALA A 188 -49.59 6.85 -7.85
N GLY A 189 -50.14 7.05 -9.07
CA GLY A 189 -50.90 8.22 -9.41
C GLY A 189 -52.07 8.38 -8.44
N GLN A 190 -52.14 9.50 -7.76
CA GLN A 190 -53.32 9.89 -6.99
C GLN A 190 -54.49 10.09 -7.95
N PRO A 191 -55.66 9.46 -7.74
CA PRO A 191 -56.83 9.75 -8.52
C PRO A 191 -57.34 11.16 -8.22
N GLY A 192 -57.45 12.01 -9.23
CA GLY A 192 -57.91 13.36 -9.16
C GLY A 192 -59.29 13.47 -8.48
N ARG A 193 -59.34 14.22 -7.36
CA ARG A 193 -60.58 14.66 -6.75
C ARG A 193 -61.24 15.69 -7.69
N ARG A 194 -62.32 15.28 -8.35
CA ARG A 194 -63.27 16.22 -8.99
C ARG A 194 -63.97 16.96 -7.88
N LEU A 195 -63.76 18.26 -7.80
CA LEU A 195 -64.63 19.16 -7.01
C LEU A 195 -65.90 19.34 -7.81
N GLY A 196 -67.01 18.80 -7.29
CA GLY A 196 -68.35 19.07 -7.75
C GLY A 196 -68.74 20.52 -7.40
N ASN A 197 -69.25 21.21 -8.43
CA ASN A 197 -69.87 22.50 -8.35
C ASN A 197 -71.33 22.28 -7.91
N ASN A 198 -71.76 22.93 -6.84
CA ASN A 198 -73.17 23.17 -6.59
C ASN A 198 -73.35 24.43 -5.69
N GLY A 199 -74.19 25.37 -6.26
CA GLY A 199 -75.07 26.25 -5.55
C GLY A 199 -74.56 27.61 -5.29
#